data_cd43b69749bc8cbc842e512970aa4090
#
_entry.id   cd43b69749bc8cbc842e512970aa4090
#
_cell.length_a   1.000
_cell.length_b   1.000
_cell.length_c   1.000
_cell.angle_alpha   90.00
_cell.angle_beta   90.00
_cell.angle_gamma   90.00
#
_symmetry.space_group_name_H-M   'P 1'
#
loop_
_entity.id
_entity.type
_entity.pdbx_description
1 polymer ?
#
loop_
_entity_poly.entity_id
_entity_poly.type
_entity_poly.pdbx_seq_one_letter_code
_entity_poly.pdbx_strand_id
1 'polypeptide(L)'
;MITTCRSKIVQFLSFRAKARNLTILLLLFLFVGKSFASVILIPMDAESQENHLKAYGITYWVLSKQQKVQWLLNYRGGSFLLPDGDAIRKECQIRGVSFEVLSDGQAEQILDEISSPSQNQDAVILEKTPKIAVYSPKENQPWDDAVTMVLTYAEIPYTTIYDEEVLGDKLALYDWLHLHHEDFTGQYGRFYGHYRAAPWYIEAKEEAEALAQKLGYAKVSDEKLAVALKIRNYVIGGGFMFAMCSATDSFDIALAAENVDICEPMFDGDPSDANYQAKLDFGNTFAFTNFILERNPLRYEFSSIDMTNRRGNVPKESDYFSLMEFSAKWDPVPTMLTQNHTSLVKGFMGQTTAFARDEIKPTVMVLGENKINGEARYIHGIKGKGFFTFYGGHDPEDYQHRVGDPKTELDLHPTSPGYRLILNNVLFPAARKKKQKT
;
A
#
# COMPACT_ATOMS: atom_id res chain seq x y z
N MET A 1 -71.82 45.31 39.80
CA MET A 1 -70.80 45.80 38.79
C MET A 1 -69.36 45.69 39.20
N ILE A 2 -69.00 44.89 40.24
CA ILE A 2 -67.62 44.75 40.75
C ILE A 2 -67.04 43.38 40.51
N THR A 3 -67.83 42.39 40.11
CA THR A 3 -67.38 40.98 39.90
C THR A 3 -66.76 40.69 38.52
N THR A 4 -67.05 41.51 37.51
CA THR A 4 -66.58 41.30 36.13
C THR A 4 -65.20 41.91 35.84
N CYS A 5 -64.68 42.80 36.70
CA CYS A 5 -63.38 43.44 36.49
C CYS A 5 -62.21 42.56 37.05
N ARG A 6 -62.46 41.74 38.06
CA ARG A 6 -61.40 40.85 38.66
C ARG A 6 -61.03 39.67 37.74
N SER A 7 -61.96 39.16 36.94
CA SER A 7 -61.67 38.02 36.06
C SER A 7 -60.81 38.39 34.85
N LYS A 8 -60.96 39.64 34.32
CA LYS A 8 -60.15 40.10 33.19
C LYS A 8 -58.72 40.42 33.54
N ILE A 9 -58.47 40.92 34.79
CA ILE A 9 -57.10 41.21 35.25
C ILE A 9 -56.29 39.92 35.52
N VAL A 10 -56.94 38.90 36.06
CA VAL A 10 -56.28 37.58 36.32
C VAL A 10 -55.98 36.88 34.99
N GLN A 11 -56.85 36.96 33.97
CA GLN A 11 -56.57 36.43 32.60
C GLN A 11 -55.43 37.17 31.90
N PHE A 12 -55.30 38.51 32.07
CA PHE A 12 -54.25 39.29 31.46
C PHE A 12 -52.87 39.02 32.13
N LEU A 13 -52.81 38.82 33.41
CA LEU A 13 -51.61 38.45 34.14
C LEU A 13 -51.14 37.00 33.83
N SER A 14 -52.11 36.08 33.65
CA SER A 14 -51.81 34.69 33.23
C SER A 14 -51.26 34.64 31.80
N PHE A 15 -51.77 35.48 30.88
CA PHE A 15 -51.24 35.56 29.50
C PHE A 15 -49.84 36.13 29.43
N ARG A 16 -49.52 37.18 30.23
CA ARG A 16 -48.16 37.74 30.30
C ARG A 16 -47.16 36.78 30.94
N ALA A 17 -47.56 36.01 31.94
CA ALA A 17 -46.69 34.97 32.55
C ALA A 17 -46.39 33.83 31.55
N LYS A 18 -47.39 33.35 30.80
CA LYS A 18 -47.19 32.33 29.74
C LYS A 18 -46.34 32.84 28.60
N ALA A 19 -46.51 34.13 28.16
CA ALA A 19 -45.69 34.71 27.12
C ALA A 19 -44.22 34.91 27.57
N ARG A 20 -43.95 35.32 28.81
CA ARG A 20 -42.60 35.41 29.35
C ARG A 20 -41.93 34.07 29.48
N ASN A 21 -42.64 33.01 29.91
CA ASN A 21 -42.10 31.67 30.00
C ASN A 21 -41.84 31.08 28.57
N LEU A 22 -42.66 31.39 27.59
CA LEU A 22 -42.44 30.97 26.19
C LEU A 22 -41.23 31.71 25.58
N THR A 23 -41.03 33.00 25.90
CA THR A 23 -39.88 33.77 25.40
C THR A 23 -38.57 33.30 26.07
N ILE A 24 -38.62 32.95 27.36
CA ILE A 24 -37.44 32.36 28.07
C ILE A 24 -37.16 30.95 27.53
N LEU A 25 -38.18 30.13 27.20
CA LEU A 25 -37.99 28.83 26.58
C LEU A 25 -37.44 28.97 25.16
N LEU A 26 -37.89 29.92 24.37
CA LEU A 26 -37.34 30.21 23.03
C LEU A 26 -35.90 30.75 23.10
N LEU A 27 -35.57 31.59 24.09
CA LEU A 27 -34.21 32.07 24.34
C LEU A 27 -33.29 30.95 24.82
N LEU A 28 -33.78 30.01 25.62
CA LEU A 28 -33.05 28.80 26.01
C LEU A 28 -32.83 27.83 24.84
N PHE A 29 -33.74 27.76 23.86
CA PHE A 29 -33.58 27.01 22.60
C PHE A 29 -32.61 27.69 21.62
N LEU A 30 -32.42 29.00 21.70
CA LEU A 30 -31.43 29.76 20.89
C LEU A 30 -30.02 29.66 21.49
N PHE A 31 -29.88 29.20 22.74
CA PHE A 31 -28.63 28.83 23.41
C PHE A 31 -28.32 27.31 23.40
N VAL A 32 -29.06 26.48 22.65
CA VAL A 32 -28.55 25.20 22.22
C VAL A 32 -27.35 25.50 21.36
N GLY A 33 -26.19 25.48 21.99
CA GLY A 33 -24.95 25.90 21.43
C GLY A 33 -24.80 25.34 20.02
N LYS A 34 -24.37 26.17 19.09
CA LYS A 34 -23.71 25.69 17.91
C LYS A 34 -22.62 24.75 18.47
N SER A 35 -22.89 23.46 18.43
CA SER A 35 -21.81 22.49 18.53
C SER A 35 -20.89 22.89 17.40
N PHE A 36 -19.83 23.61 17.73
CA PHE A 36 -18.76 23.83 16.79
C PHE A 36 -18.29 22.41 16.48
N ALA A 37 -18.66 21.90 15.33
CA ALA A 37 -18.06 20.69 14.87
C ALA A 37 -16.55 20.97 14.82
N SER A 38 -15.77 20.03 15.30
CA SER A 38 -14.33 20.11 15.28
C SER A 38 -13.82 18.92 14.47
N VAL A 39 -12.61 19.06 13.95
CA VAL A 39 -11.92 18.02 13.21
C VAL A 39 -10.54 17.76 13.81
N ILE A 40 -10.01 16.59 13.58
CA ILE A 40 -8.66 16.22 13.97
C ILE A 40 -7.77 16.27 12.73
N LEU A 41 -6.72 17.07 12.78
CA LEU A 41 -5.62 17.04 11.84
C LEU A 41 -4.51 16.14 12.41
N ILE A 42 -4.13 15.10 11.66
CA ILE A 42 -2.92 14.33 11.91
C ILE A 42 -1.84 14.86 10.97
N PRO A 43 -0.90 15.68 11.46
CA PRO A 43 0.20 16.17 10.65
C PRO A 43 1.13 15.01 10.27
N MET A 44 1.77 15.11 9.12
CA MET A 44 2.66 14.06 8.60
C MET A 44 4.03 14.61 8.19
N ASP A 45 4.35 15.85 8.62
CA ASP A 45 5.70 16.43 8.54
C ASP A 45 6.63 15.83 9.61
N ALA A 46 7.94 15.97 9.40
CA ALA A 46 8.96 15.38 10.28
C ALA A 46 9.02 16.04 11.67
N GLU A 47 8.63 17.33 11.77
CA GLU A 47 8.72 18.09 12.99
C GLU A 47 7.56 17.83 13.96
N SER A 48 6.39 17.48 13.42
CA SER A 48 5.15 17.41 14.18
C SER A 48 4.69 15.99 14.50
N GLN A 49 5.09 14.99 13.69
CA GLN A 49 4.63 13.61 13.87
C GLN A 49 5.69 12.70 14.49
N GLU A 50 5.36 12.13 15.63
CA GLU A 50 6.22 11.15 16.31
C GLU A 50 6.10 9.74 15.75
N ASN A 51 4.93 9.38 15.23
CA ASN A 51 4.68 8.05 14.67
C ASN A 51 3.86 8.09 13.37
N HIS A 52 4.57 8.24 12.26
CA HIS A 52 3.95 8.23 10.93
C HIS A 52 3.24 6.92 10.61
N LEU A 53 3.84 5.78 10.96
CA LEU A 53 3.30 4.47 10.58
C LEU A 53 1.97 4.19 11.29
N LYS A 54 1.86 4.49 12.59
CA LYS A 54 0.60 4.33 13.33
C LYS A 54 -0.46 5.36 12.94
N ALA A 55 -0.08 6.50 12.36
CA ALA A 55 -1.03 7.47 11.82
C ALA A 55 -1.87 6.88 10.66
N TYR A 56 -1.27 6.04 9.81
CA TYR A 56 -2.02 5.27 8.81
C TYR A 56 -2.97 4.26 9.45
N GLY A 57 -2.54 3.62 10.53
CA GLY A 57 -3.38 2.72 11.32
C GLY A 57 -4.62 3.40 11.92
N ILE A 58 -4.45 4.61 12.47
CA ILE A 58 -5.58 5.45 12.95
C ILE A 58 -6.52 5.78 11.78
N THR A 59 -5.97 6.21 10.65
CA THR A 59 -6.75 6.52 9.45
C THR A 59 -7.57 5.31 8.98
N TYR A 60 -6.93 4.15 8.88
CA TYR A 60 -7.60 2.89 8.54
C TYR A 60 -8.69 2.52 9.56
N TRP A 61 -8.41 2.68 10.85
CA TRP A 61 -9.36 2.39 11.92
C TRP A 61 -10.60 3.30 11.84
N VAL A 62 -10.43 4.61 11.54
CA VAL A 62 -11.55 5.54 11.35
C VAL A 62 -12.39 5.12 10.14
N LEU A 63 -11.76 4.73 9.03
CA LEU A 63 -12.46 4.18 7.86
C LEU A 63 -13.25 2.91 8.22
N SER A 64 -12.73 2.05 9.09
CA SER A 64 -13.41 0.83 9.56
C SER A 64 -14.68 1.11 10.36
N LYS A 65 -14.81 2.32 10.91
CA LYS A 65 -16.03 2.84 11.56
C LYS A 65 -16.98 3.52 10.56
N GLN A 66 -16.77 3.31 9.26
CA GLN A 66 -17.56 3.92 8.17
C GLN A 66 -17.54 5.46 8.18
N GLN A 67 -16.50 6.05 8.75
CA GLN A 67 -16.26 7.47 8.73
C GLN A 67 -15.29 7.83 7.61
N LYS A 68 -15.58 8.92 6.89
CA LYS A 68 -14.70 9.41 5.82
C LYS A 68 -13.56 10.17 6.39
N VAL A 69 -12.41 10.09 5.71
CA VAL A 69 -11.19 10.81 6.03
C VAL A 69 -10.79 11.62 4.78
N GLN A 70 -10.20 12.79 4.97
CA GLN A 70 -9.55 13.52 3.88
C GLN A 70 -8.04 13.32 3.97
N TRP A 71 -7.42 12.91 2.89
CA TRP A 71 -5.97 12.87 2.75
C TRP A 71 -5.51 14.15 2.06
N LEU A 72 -4.77 14.98 2.78
CA LEU A 72 -4.29 16.28 2.32
C LEU A 72 -2.93 16.11 1.65
N LEU A 73 -2.95 15.90 0.34
CA LEU A 73 -1.75 15.60 -0.45
C LEU A 73 -0.83 16.81 -0.52
N ASN A 74 0.44 16.59 -0.27
CA ASN A 74 1.51 17.60 -0.22
C ASN A 74 1.28 18.74 0.79
N TYR A 75 0.34 18.56 1.74
CA TYR A 75 0.15 19.45 2.87
C TYR A 75 0.78 18.84 4.10
N ARG A 76 1.82 19.47 4.64
CA ARG A 76 2.57 18.99 5.82
C ARG A 76 2.89 17.47 5.73
N GLY A 77 3.58 17.06 4.66
CA GLY A 77 4.00 15.67 4.45
C GLY A 77 2.89 14.69 4.01
N GLY A 78 1.69 15.18 3.62
CA GLY A 78 0.55 14.33 3.26
C GLY A 78 -0.32 13.96 4.46
N SER A 79 -0.83 14.98 5.15
CA SER A 79 -1.60 14.90 6.41
C SER A 79 -2.99 14.30 6.23
N PHE A 80 -3.60 13.86 7.34
CA PHE A 80 -4.97 13.36 7.36
C PHE A 80 -5.88 14.29 8.17
N LEU A 81 -7.09 14.55 7.65
CA LEU A 81 -8.14 15.28 8.34
C LEU A 81 -9.30 14.33 8.64
N LEU A 82 -9.58 14.11 9.93
CA LEU A 82 -10.55 13.14 10.42
C LEU A 82 -11.69 13.85 11.17
N PRO A 83 -12.88 13.22 11.26
CA PRO A 83 -13.92 13.68 12.19
C PRO A 83 -13.36 13.71 13.61
N ASP A 84 -13.79 14.70 14.40
CA ASP A 84 -13.40 14.75 15.80
C ASP A 84 -14.31 13.88 16.67
N GLY A 85 -13.72 13.32 17.74
CA GLY A 85 -14.43 12.53 18.74
C GLY A 85 -13.49 11.97 19.79
N ASP A 86 -13.99 11.83 21.02
CA ASP A 86 -13.20 11.35 22.16
C ASP A 86 -12.55 9.98 21.89
N ALA A 87 -13.23 9.10 21.16
CA ALA A 87 -12.68 7.80 20.81
C ALA A 87 -11.45 7.92 19.89
N ILE A 88 -11.50 8.83 18.89
CA ILE A 88 -10.39 9.05 17.96
C ILE A 88 -9.20 9.69 18.68
N ARG A 89 -9.46 10.72 19.50
CA ARG A 89 -8.41 11.36 20.31
C ARG A 89 -7.73 10.35 21.23
N LYS A 90 -8.52 9.49 21.89
CA LYS A 90 -8.00 8.44 22.76
C LYS A 90 -7.15 7.42 22.00
N GLU A 91 -7.57 6.99 20.81
CA GLU A 91 -6.78 6.08 19.98
C GLU A 91 -5.45 6.73 19.53
N CYS A 92 -5.47 8.00 19.12
CA CYS A 92 -4.25 8.74 18.82
C CYS A 92 -3.28 8.75 20.01
N GLN A 93 -3.78 9.05 21.22
CA GLN A 93 -2.97 9.05 22.44
C GLN A 93 -2.40 7.65 22.77
N ILE A 94 -3.23 6.60 22.70
CA ILE A 94 -2.80 5.22 22.99
C ILE A 94 -1.70 4.76 22.03
N ARG A 95 -1.81 5.13 20.75
CA ARG A 95 -0.87 4.70 19.70
C ARG A 95 0.33 5.67 19.53
N GLY A 96 0.41 6.74 20.33
CA GLY A 96 1.50 7.72 20.23
C GLY A 96 1.49 8.52 18.92
N VAL A 97 0.30 8.82 18.39
CA VAL A 97 0.13 9.61 17.17
C VAL A 97 -0.18 11.05 17.53
N SER A 98 0.67 11.97 17.07
CA SER A 98 0.47 13.41 17.25
C SER A 98 -0.74 13.91 16.47
N PHE A 99 -1.56 14.77 17.05
CA PHE A 99 -2.74 15.35 16.41
C PHE A 99 -3.06 16.75 16.91
N GLU A 100 -3.76 17.51 16.10
CA GLU A 100 -4.26 18.85 16.39
C GLU A 100 -5.79 18.86 16.30
N VAL A 101 -6.45 19.51 17.25
CA VAL A 101 -7.90 19.70 17.19
C VAL A 101 -8.19 21.08 16.61
N LEU A 102 -8.86 21.09 15.46
CA LEU A 102 -9.20 22.30 14.71
C LEU A 102 -10.70 22.57 14.79
N SER A 103 -11.07 23.85 14.88
CA SER A 103 -12.44 24.27 14.62
C SER A 103 -12.80 24.11 13.14
N ASP A 104 -14.09 24.00 12.81
CA ASP A 104 -14.56 23.94 11.41
C ASP A 104 -14.00 25.08 10.56
N GLY A 105 -13.97 26.31 11.09
CA GLY A 105 -13.44 27.45 10.36
C GLY A 105 -11.94 27.35 10.05
N GLN A 106 -11.13 26.75 10.93
CA GLN A 106 -9.72 26.48 10.66
C GLN A 106 -9.54 25.39 9.61
N ALA A 107 -10.36 24.33 9.67
CA ALA A 107 -10.35 23.28 8.67
C ALA A 107 -10.77 23.79 7.29
N GLU A 108 -11.84 24.58 7.21
CA GLU A 108 -12.28 25.23 5.98
C GLU A 108 -11.19 26.12 5.38
N GLN A 109 -10.52 26.92 6.20
CA GLN A 109 -9.39 27.75 5.75
C GLN A 109 -8.26 26.92 5.15
N ILE A 110 -7.88 25.80 5.78
CA ILE A 110 -6.86 24.88 5.24
C ILE A 110 -7.32 24.28 3.89
N LEU A 111 -8.57 23.85 3.80
CA LEU A 111 -9.11 23.27 2.57
C LEU A 111 -9.23 24.30 1.45
N ASP A 112 -9.58 25.52 1.76
CA ASP A 112 -9.62 26.65 0.80
C ASP A 112 -8.21 26.97 0.28
N GLU A 113 -7.21 27.02 1.17
CA GLU A 113 -5.81 27.17 0.78
C GLU A 113 -5.35 26.04 -0.15
N ILE A 114 -5.56 24.78 0.26
CA ILE A 114 -5.23 23.60 -0.54
C ILE A 114 -5.95 23.63 -1.91
N SER A 115 -7.19 24.11 -1.95
CA SER A 115 -7.98 24.16 -3.19
C SER A 115 -7.50 25.23 -4.17
N SER A 116 -6.75 26.23 -3.70
CA SER A 116 -6.23 27.30 -4.55
C SER A 116 -5.42 26.78 -5.73
N PRO A 117 -5.65 27.27 -6.97
CA PRO A 117 -4.90 26.86 -8.16
C PRO A 117 -3.40 27.14 -8.10
N SER A 118 -2.96 28.07 -7.24
CA SER A 118 -1.55 28.41 -7.05
C SER A 118 -0.80 27.39 -6.15
N GLN A 119 -1.53 26.61 -5.37
CA GLN A 119 -0.93 25.63 -4.45
C GLN A 119 -0.73 24.28 -5.13
N ASN A 120 0.47 23.71 -4.97
CA ASN A 120 0.76 22.34 -5.41
C ASN A 120 0.32 21.34 -4.34
N GLN A 121 -0.95 21.39 -3.95
CA GLN A 121 -1.58 20.56 -2.92
C GLN A 121 -2.95 20.11 -3.41
N ASP A 122 -3.47 19.03 -2.86
CA ASP A 122 -4.82 18.56 -3.13
C ASP A 122 -5.42 17.82 -1.92
N ALA A 123 -6.72 17.64 -1.89
CA ALA A 123 -7.42 16.87 -0.88
C ALA A 123 -8.22 15.73 -1.53
N VAL A 124 -7.97 14.50 -1.09
CA VAL A 124 -8.64 13.29 -1.58
C VAL A 124 -9.47 12.69 -0.46
N ILE A 125 -10.72 12.34 -0.76
CA ILE A 125 -11.60 11.68 0.21
C ILE A 125 -11.32 10.18 0.17
N LEU A 126 -11.04 9.60 1.34
CA LEU A 126 -11.02 8.17 1.57
C LEU A 126 -12.41 7.75 2.06
N GLU A 127 -13.05 6.79 1.36
CA GLU A 127 -14.48 6.50 1.58
C GLU A 127 -14.75 5.08 2.09
N LYS A 128 -13.82 4.15 1.89
CA LYS A 128 -13.99 2.74 2.26
C LYS A 128 -12.79 2.19 2.99
N THR A 129 -13.01 1.16 3.76
CA THR A 129 -11.95 0.36 4.37
C THR A 129 -11.46 -0.67 3.37
N PRO A 130 -10.21 -0.62 2.91
CA PRO A 130 -9.67 -1.64 2.00
C PRO A 130 -9.65 -3.02 2.67
N LYS A 131 -10.09 -4.04 1.95
CA LYS A 131 -9.91 -5.44 2.35
C LYS A 131 -8.57 -5.93 1.80
N ILE A 132 -7.69 -6.35 2.70
CA ILE A 132 -6.28 -6.65 2.40
C ILE A 132 -6.08 -8.15 2.41
N ALA A 133 -5.49 -8.66 1.32
CA ALA A 133 -4.94 -10.01 1.24
C ALA A 133 -3.42 -9.97 1.18
N VAL A 134 -2.79 -10.91 1.87
CA VAL A 134 -1.35 -11.19 1.78
C VAL A 134 -1.20 -12.60 1.22
N TYR A 135 -0.55 -12.72 0.08
CA TYR A 135 -0.27 -14.00 -0.57
C TYR A 135 0.99 -14.60 0.05
N SER A 136 0.84 -15.68 0.78
CA SER A 136 1.91 -16.35 1.50
C SER A 136 1.48 -17.75 1.93
N PRO A 137 2.39 -18.74 2.03
CA PRO A 137 2.12 -20.02 2.64
C PRO A 137 1.56 -19.83 4.06
N LYS A 138 0.48 -20.53 4.40
CA LYS A 138 -0.22 -20.36 5.68
C LYS A 138 0.56 -20.93 6.86
N GLU A 139 1.22 -22.05 6.64
CA GLU A 139 1.96 -22.79 7.68
C GLU A 139 3.36 -22.17 7.93
N ASN A 140 3.95 -21.57 6.90
CA ASN A 140 5.29 -20.98 6.92
C ASN A 140 5.25 -19.53 6.41
N GLN A 141 4.51 -18.66 7.11
CA GLN A 141 4.55 -17.24 6.76
C GLN A 141 5.95 -16.68 6.98
N PRO A 142 6.51 -15.93 6.02
CA PRO A 142 7.78 -15.26 6.24
C PRO A 142 7.65 -14.31 7.43
N TRP A 143 8.41 -14.59 8.47
CA TRP A 143 8.41 -13.84 9.73
C TRP A 143 8.99 -12.43 9.58
N ASP A 144 9.67 -12.18 8.47
CA ASP A 144 10.43 -10.99 8.09
C ASP A 144 9.81 -10.20 6.94
N ASP A 145 8.59 -10.53 6.52
CA ASP A 145 7.87 -9.79 5.49
C ASP A 145 7.59 -8.35 5.94
N ALA A 146 8.21 -7.37 5.27
CA ALA A 146 8.11 -5.95 5.60
C ALA A 146 6.65 -5.44 5.61
N VAL A 147 5.81 -5.95 4.72
CA VAL A 147 4.40 -5.53 4.64
C VAL A 147 3.60 -6.07 5.82
N THR A 148 3.72 -7.35 6.15
CA THR A 148 3.03 -7.93 7.30
C THR A 148 3.51 -7.32 8.61
N MET A 149 4.81 -7.01 8.72
CA MET A 149 5.36 -6.30 9.87
C MET A 149 4.73 -4.91 10.04
N VAL A 150 4.67 -4.10 8.98
CA VAL A 150 4.10 -2.75 9.09
C VAL A 150 2.59 -2.76 9.26
N LEU A 151 1.87 -3.70 8.64
CA LEU A 151 0.43 -3.86 8.87
C LEU A 151 0.15 -4.21 10.34
N THR A 152 0.93 -5.14 10.91
CA THR A 152 0.82 -5.53 12.31
C THR A 152 1.17 -4.36 13.24
N TYR A 153 2.25 -3.63 12.98
CA TYR A 153 2.66 -2.46 13.76
C TYR A 153 1.62 -1.34 13.73
N ALA A 154 1.07 -1.06 12.56
CA ALA A 154 0.02 -0.06 12.36
C ALA A 154 -1.38 -0.55 12.80
N GLU A 155 -1.50 -1.81 13.24
CA GLU A 155 -2.78 -2.44 13.64
C GLU A 155 -3.81 -2.45 12.50
N ILE A 156 -3.37 -2.73 11.28
CA ILE A 156 -4.20 -2.84 10.09
C ILE A 156 -4.44 -4.34 9.82
N PRO A 157 -5.67 -4.83 9.89
CA PRO A 157 -5.96 -6.25 9.69
C PRO A 157 -5.80 -6.68 8.23
N TYR A 158 -5.30 -7.89 8.02
CA TYR A 158 -5.18 -8.54 6.72
C TYR A 158 -5.57 -10.01 6.79
N THR A 159 -5.75 -10.64 5.65
CA THR A 159 -6.04 -12.07 5.51
C THR A 159 -4.94 -12.72 4.68
N THR A 160 -4.32 -13.78 5.21
CA THR A 160 -3.40 -14.60 4.45
C THR A 160 -4.17 -15.52 3.51
N ILE A 161 -3.79 -15.53 2.25
CA ILE A 161 -4.30 -16.42 1.20
C ILE A 161 -3.11 -17.05 0.47
N TYR A 162 -3.32 -18.20 -0.13
CA TYR A 162 -2.28 -18.87 -0.91
C TYR A 162 -2.89 -19.49 -2.18
N ASP A 163 -2.17 -20.39 -2.82
CA ASP A 163 -2.52 -20.98 -4.12
C ASP A 163 -3.97 -21.49 -4.17
N GLU A 164 -4.41 -22.22 -3.15
CA GLU A 164 -5.78 -22.76 -3.06
C GLU A 164 -6.85 -21.66 -3.12
N GLU A 165 -6.66 -20.58 -2.38
CA GLU A 165 -7.61 -19.47 -2.38
C GLU A 165 -7.59 -18.70 -3.69
N VAL A 166 -6.40 -18.48 -4.26
CA VAL A 166 -6.24 -17.77 -5.54
C VAL A 166 -6.86 -18.56 -6.68
N LEU A 167 -6.55 -19.85 -6.78
CA LEU A 167 -7.14 -20.74 -7.81
C LEU A 167 -8.65 -20.94 -7.60
N GLY A 168 -9.12 -20.89 -6.33
CA GLY A 168 -10.52 -20.93 -5.94
C GLY A 168 -11.27 -19.60 -6.10
N ASP A 169 -10.73 -18.62 -6.85
CA ASP A 169 -11.36 -17.31 -7.18
C ASP A 169 -11.68 -16.42 -5.99
N LYS A 170 -11.00 -16.60 -4.83
CA LYS A 170 -11.26 -15.78 -3.64
C LYS A 170 -10.66 -14.37 -3.70
N LEU A 171 -9.80 -14.06 -4.70
CA LEU A 171 -9.22 -12.72 -4.87
C LEU A 171 -10.27 -11.62 -5.01
N ALA A 172 -11.42 -11.92 -5.60
CA ALA A 172 -12.53 -10.97 -5.77
C ALA A 172 -13.11 -10.43 -4.44
N LEU A 173 -12.78 -11.04 -3.31
CA LEU A 173 -13.21 -10.62 -1.98
C LEU A 173 -12.36 -9.46 -1.41
N TYR A 174 -11.23 -9.17 -2.03
CA TYR A 174 -10.23 -8.23 -1.54
C TYR A 174 -10.06 -7.05 -2.49
N ASP A 175 -9.71 -5.89 -1.94
CA ASP A 175 -9.42 -4.68 -2.68
C ASP A 175 -7.92 -4.57 -3.01
N TRP A 176 -7.07 -5.14 -2.17
CA TRP A 176 -5.61 -5.02 -2.25
C TRP A 176 -4.94 -6.37 -1.96
N LEU A 177 -3.95 -6.71 -2.79
CA LEU A 177 -3.18 -7.95 -2.72
C LEU A 177 -1.69 -7.63 -2.61
N HIS A 178 -1.03 -8.23 -1.61
CA HIS A 178 0.42 -8.18 -1.44
C HIS A 178 1.09 -9.48 -1.89
N LEU A 179 2.20 -9.34 -2.63
CA LEU A 179 3.13 -10.39 -3.03
C LEU A 179 4.53 -9.99 -2.58
N HIS A 180 5.31 -10.90 -1.96
CA HIS A 180 6.67 -10.56 -1.50
C HIS A 180 7.74 -11.50 -2.04
N HIS A 181 8.01 -12.59 -1.37
CA HIS A 181 9.12 -13.51 -1.71
C HIS A 181 8.76 -14.56 -2.75
N GLU A 182 7.58 -14.51 -3.30
CA GLU A 182 7.07 -15.62 -4.10
C GLU A 182 7.75 -15.70 -5.45
N ASP A 183 8.02 -16.93 -5.83
CA ASP A 183 8.51 -17.28 -7.16
C ASP A 183 7.37 -17.85 -8.01
N PHE A 184 6.92 -17.07 -8.98
CA PHE A 184 5.89 -17.47 -9.92
C PHE A 184 6.43 -18.27 -11.13
N THR A 185 7.75 -18.55 -11.16
CA THR A 185 8.39 -19.25 -12.27
C THR A 185 8.56 -20.76 -12.02
N GLY A 186 8.40 -21.21 -10.77
CA GLY A 186 8.65 -22.60 -10.37
C GLY A 186 10.12 -22.96 -10.19
N GLN A 187 11.01 -21.96 -10.05
CA GLN A 187 12.45 -22.18 -9.88
C GLN A 187 12.87 -22.10 -8.40
N TYR A 188 11.92 -22.21 -7.47
CA TYR A 188 12.12 -22.23 -6.02
C TYR A 188 12.99 -21.06 -5.53
N GLY A 189 12.64 -19.84 -5.93
CA GLY A 189 13.32 -18.62 -5.53
C GLY A 189 14.76 -18.48 -6.01
N ARG A 190 15.20 -19.34 -6.95
CA ARG A 190 16.60 -19.37 -7.43
C ARG A 190 17.61 -19.70 -6.33
N PHE A 191 17.17 -20.33 -5.25
CA PHE A 191 18.02 -20.72 -4.12
C PHE A 191 18.93 -21.94 -4.41
N TYR A 192 18.73 -22.66 -5.51
CA TYR A 192 19.44 -23.89 -5.84
C TYR A 192 20.96 -23.78 -5.72
N GLY A 193 21.56 -22.70 -6.20
CA GLY A 193 23.01 -22.53 -6.21
C GLY A 193 23.65 -22.65 -4.82
N HIS A 194 23.04 -22.03 -3.81
CA HIS A 194 23.57 -21.92 -2.46
C HIS A 194 22.96 -22.92 -1.48
N TYR A 195 21.69 -23.32 -1.69
CA TYR A 195 20.90 -23.99 -0.67
C TYR A 195 20.36 -25.36 -1.08
N ARG A 196 20.72 -25.92 -2.26
CA ARG A 196 20.19 -27.21 -2.76
C ARG A 196 20.33 -28.40 -1.80
N ALA A 197 21.27 -28.34 -0.83
CA ALA A 197 21.46 -29.34 0.19
C ALA A 197 20.93 -28.92 1.57
N ALA A 198 20.37 -27.71 1.71
CA ALA A 198 19.84 -27.25 2.98
C ALA A 198 18.48 -27.95 3.26
N PRO A 199 18.25 -28.45 4.48
CA PRO A 199 17.00 -29.14 4.81
C PRO A 199 15.75 -28.32 4.49
N TRP A 200 15.73 -27.04 4.84
CA TRP A 200 14.60 -26.14 4.58
C TRP A 200 14.28 -25.99 3.08
N TYR A 201 15.31 -25.99 2.21
CA TYR A 201 15.12 -25.87 0.77
C TYR A 201 14.50 -27.15 0.18
N ILE A 202 14.97 -28.32 0.65
CA ILE A 202 14.45 -29.62 0.24
C ILE A 202 12.98 -29.73 0.67
N GLU A 203 12.68 -29.41 1.92
CA GLU A 203 11.33 -29.42 2.48
C GLU A 203 10.38 -28.47 1.72
N ALA A 204 10.80 -27.22 1.50
CA ALA A 204 10.00 -26.24 0.73
C ALA A 204 9.71 -26.72 -0.71
N LYS A 205 10.69 -27.39 -1.37
CA LYS A 205 10.49 -28.00 -2.68
C LYS A 205 9.45 -29.12 -2.63
N GLU A 206 9.60 -30.05 -1.69
CA GLU A 206 8.67 -31.19 -1.50
C GLU A 206 7.25 -30.70 -1.19
N GLU A 207 7.10 -29.69 -0.34
CA GLU A 207 5.80 -29.08 -0.03
C GLU A 207 5.15 -28.44 -1.26
N ALA A 208 5.92 -27.68 -2.07
CA ALA A 208 5.44 -27.08 -3.29
C ALA A 208 5.00 -28.12 -4.33
N GLU A 209 5.81 -29.19 -4.52
CA GLU A 209 5.45 -30.30 -5.41
C GLU A 209 4.19 -31.03 -4.94
N ALA A 210 4.05 -31.29 -3.64
CA ALA A 210 2.87 -31.93 -3.07
C ALA A 210 1.62 -31.05 -3.22
N LEU A 211 1.76 -29.73 -3.05
CA LEU A 211 0.65 -28.78 -3.23
C LEU A 211 0.22 -28.72 -4.71
N ALA A 212 1.16 -28.61 -5.64
CA ALA A 212 0.85 -28.63 -7.08
C ALA A 212 0.09 -29.88 -7.48
N GLN A 213 0.55 -31.07 -7.03
CA GLN A 213 -0.14 -32.34 -7.28
C GLN A 213 -1.55 -32.37 -6.68
N LYS A 214 -1.71 -31.90 -5.44
CA LYS A 214 -3.01 -31.78 -4.77
C LYS A 214 -3.99 -30.91 -5.57
N LEU A 215 -3.47 -29.86 -6.21
CA LEU A 215 -4.24 -28.91 -7.03
C LEU A 215 -4.44 -29.41 -8.48
N GLY A 216 -3.88 -30.57 -8.83
CA GLY A 216 -4.06 -31.22 -10.14
C GLY A 216 -3.03 -30.81 -11.20
N TYR A 217 -1.91 -30.21 -10.80
CA TYR A 217 -0.80 -29.84 -11.69
C TYR A 217 0.32 -30.86 -11.62
N ALA A 218 0.96 -31.13 -12.76
CA ALA A 218 2.10 -32.04 -12.81
C ALA A 218 3.41 -31.39 -12.39
N LYS A 219 3.52 -30.06 -12.59
CA LYS A 219 4.70 -29.24 -12.27
C LYS A 219 4.31 -28.05 -11.40
N VAL A 220 5.25 -27.61 -10.55
CA VAL A 220 5.09 -26.39 -9.76
C VAL A 220 5.05 -25.15 -10.68
N SER A 221 5.82 -25.15 -11.78
CA SER A 221 5.80 -24.06 -12.76
C SER A 221 4.42 -23.85 -13.40
N ASP A 222 3.71 -24.94 -13.74
CA ASP A 222 2.34 -24.87 -14.30
C ASP A 222 1.34 -24.34 -13.28
N GLU A 223 1.46 -24.77 -12.04
CA GLU A 223 0.61 -24.32 -10.93
C GLU A 223 0.84 -22.83 -10.65
N LYS A 224 2.10 -22.39 -10.52
CA LYS A 224 2.45 -20.98 -10.28
C LYS A 224 2.06 -20.07 -11.44
N LEU A 225 2.17 -20.53 -12.67
CA LEU A 225 1.64 -19.83 -13.83
C LEU A 225 0.10 -19.65 -13.73
N ALA A 226 -0.63 -20.71 -13.37
CA ALA A 226 -2.08 -20.61 -13.20
C ALA A 226 -2.45 -19.58 -12.10
N VAL A 227 -1.71 -19.55 -11.00
CA VAL A 227 -1.86 -18.54 -9.94
C VAL A 227 -1.56 -17.13 -10.49
N ALA A 228 -0.45 -16.93 -11.20
CA ALA A 228 -0.10 -15.66 -11.81
C ALA A 228 -1.19 -15.16 -12.79
N LEU A 229 -1.78 -16.04 -13.57
CA LEU A 229 -2.89 -15.74 -14.48
C LEU A 229 -4.16 -15.31 -13.71
N LYS A 230 -4.47 -15.93 -12.58
CA LYS A 230 -5.59 -15.52 -11.71
C LYS A 230 -5.33 -14.13 -11.11
N ILE A 231 -4.11 -13.85 -10.63
CA ILE A 231 -3.72 -12.54 -10.13
C ILE A 231 -3.79 -11.49 -11.25
N ARG A 232 -3.29 -11.80 -12.46
CA ARG A 232 -3.44 -10.93 -13.64
C ARG A 232 -4.91 -10.56 -13.87
N ASN A 233 -5.81 -11.54 -13.86
CA ASN A 233 -7.24 -11.32 -14.10
C ASN A 233 -7.89 -10.48 -12.98
N TYR A 234 -7.49 -10.69 -11.73
CA TYR A 234 -7.90 -9.87 -10.59
C TYR A 234 -7.54 -8.40 -10.80
N VAL A 235 -6.30 -8.10 -11.20
CA VAL A 235 -5.87 -6.72 -11.47
C VAL A 235 -6.61 -6.15 -12.67
N ILE A 236 -6.71 -6.88 -13.77
CA ILE A 236 -7.46 -6.44 -14.97
C ILE A 236 -8.92 -6.11 -14.61
N GLY A 237 -9.51 -6.86 -13.69
CA GLY A 237 -10.88 -6.67 -13.19
C GLY A 237 -11.08 -5.43 -12.30
N GLY A 238 -10.00 -4.85 -11.76
CA GLY A 238 -10.06 -3.66 -10.90
C GLY A 238 -9.38 -3.82 -9.54
N GLY A 239 -8.68 -4.92 -9.29
CA GLY A 239 -7.90 -5.13 -8.06
C GLY A 239 -6.62 -4.29 -8.03
N PHE A 240 -6.08 -4.12 -6.84
CA PHE A 240 -4.81 -3.42 -6.60
C PHE A 240 -3.78 -4.44 -6.14
N MET A 241 -2.64 -4.51 -6.84
CA MET A 241 -1.54 -5.40 -6.50
C MET A 241 -0.31 -4.60 -6.08
N PHE A 242 0.30 -5.01 -4.98
CA PHE A 242 1.57 -4.49 -4.50
C PHE A 242 2.55 -5.64 -4.35
N ALA A 243 3.69 -5.56 -5.02
CA ALA A 243 4.72 -6.59 -4.95
C ALA A 243 6.06 -6.01 -4.52
N MET A 244 6.82 -6.81 -3.76
CA MET A 244 8.19 -6.51 -3.34
C MET A 244 9.11 -7.69 -3.64
N CYS A 245 10.41 -7.43 -3.57
CA CYS A 245 11.46 -8.45 -3.70
C CYS A 245 11.29 -9.28 -4.98
N SER A 246 11.54 -10.59 -4.92
CA SER A 246 11.46 -11.52 -6.05
C SER A 246 10.07 -11.67 -6.68
N ALA A 247 9.01 -11.33 -5.96
CA ALA A 247 7.67 -11.37 -6.55
C ALA A 247 7.46 -10.32 -7.66
N THR A 248 8.30 -9.30 -7.76
CA THR A 248 8.17 -8.23 -8.75
C THR A 248 8.52 -8.69 -10.16
N ASP A 249 9.68 -9.31 -10.33
CA ASP A 249 10.17 -9.78 -11.64
C ASP A 249 9.71 -11.20 -11.95
N SER A 250 9.67 -12.12 -10.97
CA SER A 250 9.19 -13.49 -11.20
C SER A 250 7.74 -13.55 -11.69
N PHE A 251 6.88 -12.64 -11.22
CA PHE A 251 5.50 -12.51 -11.70
C PHE A 251 5.44 -12.15 -13.19
N ASP A 252 6.15 -11.11 -13.60
CA ASP A 252 6.18 -10.69 -15.00
C ASP A 252 6.88 -11.73 -15.89
N ILE A 253 7.90 -12.41 -15.39
CA ILE A 253 8.58 -13.51 -16.09
C ILE A 253 7.60 -14.67 -16.34
N ALA A 254 6.84 -15.09 -15.33
CA ALA A 254 5.82 -16.12 -15.49
C ALA A 254 4.78 -15.74 -16.54
N LEU A 255 4.32 -14.49 -16.57
CA LEU A 255 3.39 -14.02 -17.58
C LEU A 255 4.00 -13.97 -18.99
N ALA A 256 5.28 -13.60 -19.12
CA ALA A 256 5.98 -13.62 -20.41
C ALA A 256 6.16 -15.05 -20.93
N ALA A 257 6.28 -16.02 -20.03
CA ALA A 257 6.50 -17.43 -20.32
C ALA A 257 5.18 -18.25 -20.37
N GLU A 258 4.01 -17.63 -20.53
CA GLU A 258 2.69 -18.29 -20.47
C GLU A 258 2.60 -19.58 -21.33
N ASN A 259 3.35 -19.69 -22.42
CA ASN A 259 3.34 -20.85 -23.31
C ASN A 259 4.76 -21.42 -23.54
N VAL A 260 5.66 -21.20 -22.61
CA VAL A 260 7.09 -21.52 -22.77
C VAL A 260 7.64 -22.10 -21.48
N ASP A 261 8.19 -23.31 -21.55
CA ASP A 261 8.91 -23.88 -20.44
C ASP A 261 10.30 -23.22 -20.29
N ILE A 262 10.50 -22.50 -19.19
CA ILE A 262 11.74 -21.80 -18.86
C ILE A 262 12.52 -22.47 -17.73
N CYS A 263 11.98 -23.55 -17.14
CA CYS A 263 12.61 -24.26 -16.02
C CYS A 263 13.73 -25.17 -16.53
N GLU A 264 14.88 -25.10 -15.87
CA GLU A 264 15.98 -26.01 -16.12
C GLU A 264 15.76 -27.35 -15.36
N PRO A 265 16.30 -28.49 -15.82
CA PRO A 265 15.96 -29.84 -15.31
C PRO A 265 16.13 -30.05 -13.80
N MET A 266 16.94 -29.26 -13.12
CA MET A 266 17.12 -29.37 -11.66
C MET A 266 15.90 -28.86 -10.89
N PHE A 267 15.04 -28.07 -11.51
CA PHE A 267 13.84 -27.54 -10.88
C PHE A 267 12.65 -28.48 -11.04
N ASP A 268 12.36 -28.95 -12.25
CA ASP A 268 11.14 -29.72 -12.56
C ASP A 268 11.36 -31.08 -13.21
N GLY A 269 12.60 -31.46 -13.52
CA GLY A 269 13.00 -32.81 -13.96
C GLY A 269 13.08 -33.01 -15.47
N ASP A 270 12.65 -32.06 -16.30
CA ASP A 270 12.78 -32.12 -17.75
C ASP A 270 13.47 -30.86 -18.33
N PRO A 271 13.92 -30.87 -19.57
CA PRO A 271 14.63 -29.74 -20.16
C PRO A 271 13.70 -28.59 -20.51
N SER A 272 14.15 -27.37 -20.26
CA SER A 272 13.47 -26.16 -20.73
C SER A 272 13.32 -26.15 -22.26
N ASP A 273 12.38 -25.39 -22.76
CA ASP A 273 12.12 -25.21 -24.17
C ASP A 273 13.37 -24.71 -24.94
N ALA A 274 13.65 -25.29 -26.10
CA ALA A 274 14.70 -24.79 -26.96
C ALA A 274 14.39 -23.33 -27.41
N ASN A 275 15.38 -22.45 -27.27
CA ASN A 275 15.26 -21.03 -27.63
C ASN A 275 14.11 -20.30 -26.88
N TYR A 276 13.83 -20.67 -25.64
CA TYR A 276 12.76 -20.09 -24.85
C TYR A 276 12.81 -18.55 -24.80
N GLN A 277 14.01 -17.94 -24.72
CA GLN A 277 14.17 -16.51 -24.72
C GLN A 277 13.47 -15.80 -25.90
N ALA A 278 13.54 -16.39 -27.10
CA ALA A 278 12.90 -15.84 -28.29
C ALA A 278 11.39 -16.09 -28.36
N LYS A 279 10.86 -16.93 -27.47
CA LYS A 279 9.43 -17.28 -27.41
C LYS A 279 8.67 -16.45 -26.37
N LEU A 280 9.37 -15.68 -25.52
CA LEU A 280 8.73 -14.85 -24.48
C LEU A 280 7.80 -13.81 -25.11
N ASP A 281 6.60 -13.70 -24.56
CA ASP A 281 5.64 -12.66 -24.94
C ASP A 281 5.59 -11.52 -23.92
N PHE A 282 6.35 -10.47 -24.19
CA PHE A 282 6.34 -9.28 -23.35
C PHE A 282 5.01 -8.48 -23.41
N GLY A 283 4.09 -8.79 -24.30
CA GLY A 283 2.73 -8.23 -24.31
C GLY A 283 1.93 -8.59 -23.07
N ASN A 284 2.19 -9.78 -22.52
CA ASN A 284 1.51 -10.30 -21.34
C ASN A 284 1.98 -9.66 -20.02
N THR A 285 3.22 -9.17 -19.95
CA THR A 285 3.80 -8.61 -18.72
C THR A 285 3.13 -7.31 -18.28
N PHE A 286 3.29 -6.98 -17.02
CA PHE A 286 2.77 -5.73 -16.46
C PHE A 286 3.77 -4.60 -16.63
N ALA A 287 4.96 -4.75 -16.09
CA ALA A 287 5.95 -3.68 -15.95
C ALA A 287 7.12 -3.77 -16.94
N PHE A 288 7.57 -4.99 -17.27
CA PHE A 288 8.86 -5.17 -17.92
C PHE A 288 8.75 -5.66 -19.36
N THR A 289 9.80 -5.37 -20.14
CA THR A 289 9.91 -5.77 -21.55
C THR A 289 11.38 -5.97 -21.93
N ASN A 290 11.63 -6.83 -22.93
CA ASN A 290 12.96 -7.07 -23.50
C ASN A 290 14.02 -7.60 -22.53
N PHE A 291 13.62 -8.07 -21.35
CA PHE A 291 14.54 -8.65 -20.39
C PHE A 291 15.11 -9.99 -20.87
N ILE A 292 16.29 -10.32 -20.38
CA ILE A 292 17.00 -11.56 -20.67
C ILE A 292 16.96 -12.46 -19.43
N LEU A 293 16.47 -13.68 -19.57
CA LEU A 293 16.42 -14.66 -18.47
C LEU A 293 17.83 -15.14 -18.11
N GLU A 294 18.10 -15.28 -16.82
CA GLU A 294 19.33 -15.89 -16.33
C GLU A 294 19.21 -17.43 -16.42
N ARG A 295 20.05 -18.04 -17.25
CA ARG A 295 20.03 -19.48 -17.47
C ARG A 295 20.83 -20.28 -16.42
N ASN A 296 21.84 -19.66 -15.83
CA ASN A 296 22.68 -20.38 -14.88
C ASN A 296 21.93 -20.59 -13.54
N PRO A 297 21.54 -21.84 -13.20
CA PRO A 297 20.77 -22.11 -11.98
C PRO A 297 21.56 -21.86 -10.69
N LEU A 298 22.87 -21.65 -10.79
CA LEU A 298 23.72 -21.30 -9.65
C LEU A 298 23.69 -19.81 -9.31
N ARG A 299 23.07 -18.97 -10.16
CA ARG A 299 22.87 -17.56 -9.89
C ARG A 299 21.54 -17.31 -9.20
N TYR A 300 21.55 -16.36 -8.27
CA TYR A 300 20.42 -15.97 -7.43
C TYR A 300 19.51 -14.90 -8.07
N GLU A 301 19.54 -14.75 -9.38
CA GLU A 301 18.76 -13.81 -10.16
C GLU A 301 17.87 -14.56 -11.15
N PHE A 302 16.70 -13.98 -11.45
CA PHE A 302 15.80 -14.52 -12.47
C PHE A 302 16.12 -13.98 -13.87
N SER A 303 16.49 -12.71 -13.97
CA SER A 303 16.68 -12.04 -15.26
C SER A 303 17.51 -10.77 -15.15
N SER A 304 17.69 -10.11 -16.28
CA SER A 304 18.34 -8.79 -16.40
C SER A 304 17.52 -7.64 -15.82
N ILE A 305 16.27 -7.85 -15.41
CA ILE A 305 15.44 -6.84 -14.71
C ILE A 305 16.12 -6.43 -13.42
N ASP A 306 16.63 -7.40 -12.68
CA ASP A 306 17.27 -7.15 -11.38
C ASP A 306 18.64 -6.47 -11.55
N MET A 307 18.79 -5.30 -10.95
CA MET A 307 20.01 -4.50 -10.98
C MET A 307 21.02 -4.89 -9.89
N THR A 308 20.72 -5.85 -9.00
CA THR A 308 21.54 -6.15 -7.82
C THR A 308 23.00 -6.39 -8.17
N ASN A 309 23.30 -7.21 -9.17
CA ASN A 309 24.69 -7.48 -9.59
C ASN A 309 25.27 -6.41 -10.53
N ARG A 310 24.41 -5.64 -11.23
CA ARG A 310 24.88 -4.60 -12.17
C ARG A 310 25.30 -3.31 -11.46
N ARG A 311 24.68 -3.00 -10.31
CA ARG A 311 24.93 -1.75 -9.58
C ARG A 311 26.29 -1.71 -8.87
N GLY A 312 26.99 -2.84 -8.77
CA GLY A 312 28.29 -2.94 -8.08
C GLY A 312 28.15 -2.71 -6.57
N ASN A 313 29.26 -2.37 -5.94
CA ASN A 313 29.29 -2.09 -4.50
C ASN A 313 28.88 -0.63 -4.23
N VAL A 314 27.59 -0.38 -4.10
CA VAL A 314 27.08 0.91 -3.60
C VAL A 314 27.20 0.88 -2.07
N PRO A 315 27.94 1.83 -1.45
CA PRO A 315 28.00 1.88 0.02
C PRO A 315 26.61 2.19 0.60
N LYS A 316 26.26 1.52 1.71
CA LYS A 316 24.98 1.71 2.41
C LYS A 316 24.68 3.18 2.69
N GLU A 317 25.68 3.95 3.06
CA GLU A 317 25.55 5.36 3.44
C GLU A 317 25.23 6.27 2.25
N SER A 318 25.48 5.81 1.03
CA SER A 318 25.23 6.56 -0.22
C SER A 318 24.10 5.95 -1.06
N ASP A 319 23.48 4.86 -0.60
CA ASP A 319 22.37 4.23 -1.31
C ASP A 319 21.06 4.95 -0.97
N TYR A 320 20.61 5.78 -1.91
CA TYR A 320 19.36 6.53 -1.83
C TYR A 320 18.68 6.55 -3.18
N PHE A 321 17.37 6.69 -3.15
CA PHE A 321 16.57 6.99 -4.34
C PHE A 321 15.66 8.19 -4.09
N SER A 322 15.39 8.96 -5.14
CA SER A 322 14.50 10.11 -5.09
C SER A 322 13.09 9.72 -5.50
N LEU A 323 12.10 10.24 -4.78
CA LEU A 323 10.70 10.10 -5.15
C LEU A 323 10.34 11.08 -6.27
N MET A 324 9.40 10.67 -7.12
CA MET A 324 8.78 11.55 -8.10
C MET A 324 8.06 12.68 -7.37
N GLU A 325 8.28 13.89 -7.83
CA GLU A 325 7.66 15.08 -7.24
C GLU A 325 6.15 15.07 -7.48
N PHE A 326 5.39 15.38 -6.43
CA PHE A 326 3.95 15.51 -6.50
C PHE A 326 3.53 16.68 -7.38
N SER A 327 2.51 16.48 -8.21
CA SER A 327 1.87 17.55 -8.96
C SER A 327 0.34 17.45 -8.89
N ALA A 328 -0.29 18.41 -8.22
CA ALA A 328 -1.73 18.49 -8.10
C ALA A 328 -2.44 18.70 -9.46
N LYS A 329 -1.73 19.19 -10.47
CA LYS A 329 -2.29 19.50 -11.81
C LYS A 329 -2.16 18.34 -12.78
N TRP A 330 -1.06 17.59 -12.72
CA TRP A 330 -0.71 16.63 -13.75
C TRP A 330 -0.89 15.17 -13.30
N ASP A 331 -0.85 14.92 -12.00
CA ASP A 331 -0.81 13.57 -11.44
C ASP A 331 -2.08 13.25 -10.66
N PRO A 332 -3.13 12.72 -11.30
CA PRO A 332 -4.45 12.62 -10.65
C PRO A 332 -4.50 11.56 -9.53
N VAL A 333 -3.79 10.46 -9.64
CA VAL A 333 -3.97 9.34 -8.72
C VAL A 333 -2.66 8.77 -8.18
N PRO A 334 -1.62 8.53 -8.98
CA PRO A 334 -0.39 7.88 -8.49
C PRO A 334 0.38 8.66 -7.43
N THR A 335 0.18 9.98 -7.37
CA THR A 335 0.90 10.86 -6.44
C THR A 335 0.50 10.72 -4.98
N MET A 336 -0.61 10.05 -4.66
CA MET A 336 -0.85 9.55 -3.31
C MET A 336 0.25 8.57 -2.89
N LEU A 337 0.79 7.81 -3.83
CA LEU A 337 1.78 6.77 -3.58
C LEU A 337 3.15 7.32 -3.18
N THR A 338 3.46 8.58 -3.51
CA THR A 338 4.73 9.23 -3.17
C THR A 338 4.62 10.20 -2.00
N GLN A 339 3.48 10.27 -1.30
CA GLN A 339 3.34 11.13 -0.13
C GLN A 339 4.31 10.73 0.97
N ASN A 340 5.17 11.67 1.36
CA ASN A 340 6.19 11.43 2.38
C ASN A 340 6.64 12.76 3.02
N HIS A 341 7.33 12.68 4.16
CA HIS A 341 7.97 13.83 4.81
C HIS A 341 9.37 14.14 4.24
N THR A 342 9.86 13.28 3.36
CA THR A 342 11.12 13.46 2.64
C THR A 342 10.98 12.99 1.19
N SER A 343 11.65 13.65 0.27
CA SER A 343 11.73 13.25 -1.13
C SER A 343 12.87 12.27 -1.41
N LEU A 344 13.78 12.08 -0.45
CA LEU A 344 14.92 11.19 -0.57
C LEU A 344 14.77 10.03 0.44
N VAL A 345 14.70 8.81 -0.08
CA VAL A 345 14.50 7.59 0.69
C VAL A 345 15.78 6.77 0.66
N LYS A 346 16.18 6.21 1.80
CA LYS A 346 17.31 5.26 1.85
C LYS A 346 17.02 4.05 0.99
N GLY A 347 18.03 3.60 0.25
CA GLY A 347 18.00 2.33 -0.45
C GLY A 347 18.12 1.15 0.50
N PHE A 348 17.64 0.03 0.07
CA PHE A 348 17.75 -1.27 0.75
C PHE A 348 17.83 -2.37 -0.30
N MET A 349 18.35 -3.51 0.08
CA MET A 349 18.60 -4.62 -0.83
C MET A 349 17.49 -5.68 -0.70
N GLY A 350 17.50 -6.60 -1.62
CA GLY A 350 16.63 -7.77 -1.67
C GLY A 350 17.05 -8.64 -2.84
N GLN A 351 16.34 -9.71 -3.13
CA GLN A 351 16.63 -10.54 -4.30
C GLN A 351 16.48 -9.71 -5.58
N THR A 352 15.43 -8.89 -5.67
CA THR A 352 15.26 -7.88 -6.72
C THR A 352 15.36 -6.51 -6.08
N THR A 353 16.58 -6.00 -5.95
CA THR A 353 16.90 -4.75 -5.27
C THR A 353 16.36 -3.53 -6.01
N ALA A 354 16.49 -3.52 -7.32
CA ALA A 354 16.10 -2.44 -8.22
C ALA A 354 15.85 -2.99 -9.62
N PHE A 355 15.14 -2.20 -10.42
CA PHE A 355 14.74 -2.56 -11.79
C PHE A 355 15.60 -1.82 -12.82
N ALA A 356 16.05 -2.53 -13.85
CA ALA A 356 16.72 -1.94 -15.01
C ALA A 356 15.79 -0.95 -15.72
N ARG A 357 16.20 0.33 -15.77
CA ARG A 357 15.35 1.42 -16.26
C ARG A 357 14.94 1.27 -17.72
N ASP A 358 15.82 0.70 -18.54
CA ASP A 358 15.65 0.44 -19.97
C ASP A 358 14.73 -0.77 -20.28
N GLU A 359 14.48 -1.62 -19.30
CA GLU A 359 13.56 -2.76 -19.40
C GLU A 359 12.14 -2.44 -18.89
N ILE A 360 11.90 -1.25 -18.35
CA ILE A 360 10.58 -0.80 -17.93
C ILE A 360 9.77 -0.31 -19.13
N LYS A 361 8.53 -0.80 -19.26
CA LYS A 361 7.62 -0.35 -20.34
C LYS A 361 7.35 1.15 -20.27
N PRO A 362 7.22 1.86 -21.40
CA PRO A 362 6.93 3.30 -21.42
C PRO A 362 5.59 3.68 -20.77
N THR A 363 4.67 2.74 -20.60
CA THR A 363 3.37 2.94 -19.96
C THR A 363 3.42 2.87 -18.43
N VAL A 364 4.57 2.50 -17.87
CA VAL A 364 4.80 2.36 -16.42
C VAL A 364 5.44 3.64 -15.89
N MET A 365 4.89 4.14 -14.81
CA MET A 365 5.39 5.33 -14.12
C MET A 365 6.46 4.96 -13.12
N VAL A 366 7.59 5.66 -13.17
CA VAL A 366 8.66 5.53 -12.18
C VAL A 366 8.40 6.53 -11.06
N LEU A 367 8.05 6.01 -9.89
CA LEU A 367 7.73 6.79 -8.69
C LEU A 367 8.95 7.04 -7.80
N GLY A 368 9.97 6.18 -7.91
CA GLY A 368 11.21 6.31 -7.16
C GLY A 368 12.39 5.74 -7.96
N GLU A 369 13.47 6.51 -8.10
CA GLU A 369 14.61 6.12 -8.92
C GLU A 369 15.94 6.68 -8.40
N ASN A 370 17.03 5.98 -8.74
CA ASN A 370 18.38 6.52 -8.70
C ASN A 370 18.87 6.72 -10.15
N LYS A 371 18.79 7.95 -10.62
CA LYS A 371 19.15 8.30 -12.01
C LYS A 371 20.63 8.08 -12.33
N ILE A 372 21.51 8.20 -11.33
CA ILE A 372 22.95 8.05 -11.52
C ILE A 372 23.27 6.61 -11.92
N ASN A 373 22.61 5.65 -11.30
CA ASN A 373 22.83 4.23 -11.54
C ASN A 373 21.92 3.65 -12.65
N GLY A 374 20.96 4.43 -13.17
CA GLY A 374 19.96 3.94 -14.12
C GLY A 374 18.97 2.94 -13.50
N GLU A 375 18.71 3.06 -12.20
CA GLU A 375 17.87 2.16 -11.41
C GLU A 375 16.50 2.79 -11.15
N ALA A 376 15.42 2.01 -11.32
CA ALA A 376 14.14 2.31 -10.72
C ALA A 376 13.93 1.43 -9.48
N ARG A 377 13.41 2.02 -8.41
CA ARG A 377 13.15 1.34 -7.12
C ARG A 377 11.68 1.16 -6.83
N TYR A 378 10.87 2.03 -7.36
CA TYR A 378 9.45 2.10 -7.06
C TYR A 378 8.71 2.50 -8.33
N ILE A 379 7.87 1.61 -8.85
CA ILE A 379 7.17 1.78 -10.13
C ILE A 379 5.70 1.45 -10.00
N HIS A 380 4.87 2.09 -10.83
CA HIS A 380 3.42 1.95 -10.79
C HIS A 380 2.84 1.91 -12.20
N GLY A 381 1.81 1.11 -12.39
CA GLY A 381 1.12 1.04 -13.68
C GLY A 381 -0.36 0.68 -13.56
N ILE A 382 -1.05 0.86 -14.68
CA ILE A 382 -2.45 0.50 -14.85
C ILE A 382 -2.51 -0.74 -15.74
N LYS A 383 -3.28 -1.75 -15.33
CA LYS A 383 -3.57 -2.91 -16.18
C LYS A 383 -5.08 -3.17 -16.17
N GLY A 384 -5.74 -2.96 -17.31
CA GLY A 384 -7.20 -3.04 -17.37
C GLY A 384 -7.89 -1.97 -16.53
N LYS A 385 -8.65 -2.37 -15.52
CA LYS A 385 -9.34 -1.47 -14.58
C LYS A 385 -8.60 -1.29 -13.26
N GLY A 386 -7.58 -2.09 -12.99
CA GLY A 386 -6.82 -2.09 -11.74
C GLY A 386 -5.44 -1.52 -11.88
N PHE A 387 -4.70 -1.63 -10.79
CA PHE A 387 -3.39 -1.01 -10.62
C PHE A 387 -2.40 -2.02 -10.07
N PHE A 388 -1.14 -1.82 -10.39
CA PHE A 388 -0.04 -2.54 -9.77
C PHE A 388 1.06 -1.58 -9.36
N THR A 389 1.76 -1.94 -8.30
CA THR A 389 2.93 -1.20 -7.82
C THR A 389 4.01 -2.22 -7.46
N PHE A 390 5.22 -2.03 -7.97
CA PHE A 390 6.39 -2.82 -7.64
C PHE A 390 7.39 -1.96 -6.87
N TYR A 391 7.88 -2.51 -5.76
CA TYR A 391 8.83 -1.86 -4.89
C TYR A 391 10.06 -2.77 -4.73
N GLY A 392 11.20 -2.35 -5.28
CA GLY A 392 12.44 -3.12 -5.26
C GLY A 392 13.07 -3.15 -3.88
N GLY A 393 13.58 -4.31 -3.49
CA GLY A 393 14.17 -4.55 -2.19
C GLY A 393 13.25 -5.31 -1.24
N HIS A 394 13.79 -5.68 -0.07
CA HIS A 394 13.12 -6.55 0.89
C HIS A 394 12.52 -5.78 2.06
N ASP A 395 13.34 -5.07 2.85
CA ASP A 395 12.93 -4.34 4.04
C ASP A 395 13.55 -2.95 4.06
N PRO A 396 12.74 -1.87 4.13
CA PRO A 396 13.22 -0.49 4.10
C PRO A 396 14.20 -0.10 5.22
N GLU A 397 14.21 -0.80 6.35
CA GLU A 397 15.09 -0.48 7.49
C GLU A 397 16.15 -1.55 7.76
N ASP A 398 16.07 -2.69 7.08
CA ASP A 398 17.15 -3.68 7.05
C ASP A 398 17.86 -3.64 5.69
N TYR A 399 19.01 -2.96 5.65
CA TYR A 399 19.71 -2.68 4.38
C TYR A 399 20.05 -3.93 3.58
N GLN A 400 20.54 -4.98 4.23
CA GLN A 400 21.00 -6.21 3.57
C GLN A 400 20.48 -7.43 4.32
N HIS A 401 19.21 -7.65 4.22
CA HIS A 401 18.54 -8.79 4.83
C HIS A 401 19.14 -10.12 4.36
N ARG A 402 19.42 -11.02 5.32
CA ARG A 402 19.93 -12.37 5.07
C ARG A 402 19.04 -13.38 5.76
N VAL A 403 18.98 -14.58 5.19
CA VAL A 403 18.27 -15.71 5.82
C VAL A 403 18.79 -15.94 7.24
N GLY A 404 17.91 -15.80 8.23
CA GLY A 404 18.23 -15.94 9.65
C GLY A 404 18.53 -14.65 10.40
N ASP A 405 18.53 -13.49 9.75
CA ASP A 405 18.61 -12.21 10.43
C ASP A 405 17.35 -11.98 11.30
N PRO A 406 17.44 -11.25 12.42
CA PRO A 406 16.26 -10.89 13.19
C PRO A 406 15.35 -9.95 12.40
N LYS A 407 14.05 -10.03 12.64
CA LYS A 407 13.10 -9.09 12.03
C LYS A 407 13.34 -7.66 12.49
N THR A 408 13.01 -6.69 11.65
CA THR A 408 13.08 -5.26 11.97
C THR A 408 12.15 -4.90 13.14
N GLU A 409 12.67 -4.19 14.12
CA GLU A 409 11.92 -3.64 15.24
C GLU A 409 11.34 -2.25 14.87
N LEU A 410 10.10 -2.21 14.39
CA LEU A 410 9.47 -0.96 13.89
C LEU A 410 9.24 0.11 14.95
N ASP A 411 9.28 -0.24 16.25
CA ASP A 411 9.28 0.75 17.32
C ASP A 411 10.54 1.63 17.31
N LEU A 412 11.62 1.19 16.69
CA LEU A 412 12.84 1.97 16.47
C LEU A 412 12.76 2.83 15.20
N HIS A 413 11.77 2.62 14.34
CA HIS A 413 11.61 3.24 13.03
C HIS A 413 10.19 3.81 12.80
N PRO A 414 9.55 4.48 13.78
CA PRO A 414 8.15 4.90 13.70
C PRO A 414 7.89 5.93 12.59
N THR A 415 8.94 6.57 12.09
CA THR A 415 8.89 7.60 11.04
C THR A 415 9.49 7.13 9.71
N SER A 416 9.76 5.83 9.53
CA SER A 416 10.41 5.30 8.33
C SER A 416 9.75 5.77 7.03
N PRO A 417 10.47 6.48 6.15
CA PRO A 417 9.92 6.91 4.87
C PRO A 417 9.69 5.75 3.91
N GLY A 418 10.49 4.69 3.98
CA GLY A 418 10.34 3.51 3.13
C GLY A 418 9.08 2.72 3.47
N TYR A 419 8.80 2.50 4.75
CA TYR A 419 7.55 1.86 5.19
C TYR A 419 6.30 2.71 4.93
N ARG A 420 6.41 4.05 4.93
CA ARG A 420 5.31 4.91 4.52
C ARG A 420 4.85 4.66 3.08
N LEU A 421 5.77 4.36 2.16
CA LEU A 421 5.41 4.04 0.78
C LEU A 421 4.53 2.79 0.70
N ILE A 422 4.78 1.78 1.54
CA ILE A 422 3.93 0.59 1.66
C ILE A 422 2.53 1.01 2.11
N LEU A 423 2.43 1.79 3.18
CA LEU A 423 1.15 2.21 3.76
C LEU A 423 0.36 3.17 2.85
N ASN A 424 1.03 3.96 2.01
CA ASN A 424 0.39 4.72 0.95
C ASN A 424 -0.38 3.79 0.00
N ASN A 425 0.22 2.66 -0.41
CA ASN A 425 -0.43 1.67 -1.26
C ASN A 425 -1.63 1.00 -0.58
N VAL A 426 -1.55 0.74 0.73
CA VAL A 426 -2.64 0.15 1.52
C VAL A 426 -3.86 1.06 1.56
N LEU A 427 -3.69 2.37 1.69
CA LEU A 427 -4.80 3.33 1.70
C LEU A 427 -5.28 3.73 0.31
N PHE A 428 -4.49 3.51 -0.73
CA PHE A 428 -4.81 3.91 -2.10
C PHE A 428 -6.18 3.41 -2.59
N PRO A 429 -6.60 2.15 -2.36
CA PRO A 429 -7.92 1.66 -2.77
C PRO A 429 -9.09 2.33 -2.06
N ALA A 430 -8.86 3.00 -0.92
CA ALA A 430 -9.90 3.76 -0.20
C ALA A 430 -10.27 5.07 -0.89
N ALA A 431 -9.40 5.57 -1.77
CA ALA A 431 -9.51 6.89 -2.37
C ALA A 431 -10.67 6.99 -3.37
N ARG A 432 -11.46 8.02 -3.21
CA ARG A 432 -12.47 8.39 -4.21
C ARG A 432 -11.80 8.95 -5.44
N LYS A 433 -12.20 8.45 -6.63
CA LYS A 433 -11.72 9.00 -7.90
C LYS A 433 -12.10 10.48 -8.01
N LYS A 434 -11.12 11.33 -8.26
CA LYS A 434 -11.26 12.78 -8.34
C LYS A 434 -10.88 13.29 -9.73
N LYS A 435 -11.47 14.43 -10.13
CA LYS A 435 -11.01 15.18 -11.30
C LYS A 435 -9.71 15.89 -10.95
N GLN A 436 -8.83 16.04 -11.94
CA GLN A 436 -7.63 16.85 -11.80
C GLN A 436 -7.94 18.28 -11.40
N LYS A 437 -7.06 18.88 -10.64
CA LYS A 437 -7.08 20.31 -10.33
C LYS A 437 -6.70 21.09 -11.59
N THR A 438 -7.51 22.02 -11.99
CA THR A 438 -7.31 22.87 -13.19
C THR A 438 -6.83 24.25 -12.82
#